data_2b2cd668a223ae4f9c9995c1d600c1d7
#
_entry.id   2b2cd668a223ae4f9c9995c1d600c1d7
#
_cell.length_a   1.000
_cell.length_b   1.000
_cell.length_c   1.000
_cell.angle_alpha   90.00
_cell.angle_beta   90.00
_cell.angle_gamma   90.00
#
_symmetry.space_group_name_H-M   'P 1'
#
loop_
_entity.id
_entity.type
_entity.pdbx_description
1 polymer ?
#
loop_
_entity_poly.entity_id
_entity_poly.type
_entity_poly.pdbx_seq_one_letter_code
_entity_poly.pdbx_strand_id
1 'polypeptide(L)'
;MIVLMVSIRIKEGHKDEFMEEMLGDAIGSNRDEPGCLRFDVLQDTEDDNLIHLYEVYKDEASLEAHRQAPHYLKWRDAVQGWREGDPIRSVCTNVYPGDGSWR
;
A
#
# COMPACT_ATOMS: atom_id res chain seq x y z
N MET A 1 -0.99 8.69 -14.38
CA MET A 1 -1.11 7.74 -13.29
C MET A 1 -0.44 8.26 -12.03
N ILE A 2 -0.94 7.86 -10.89
CA ILE A 2 -0.31 8.14 -9.60
C ILE A 2 0.31 6.85 -9.09
N VAL A 3 1.58 6.92 -8.73
CA VAL A 3 2.32 5.79 -8.14
C VAL A 3 2.68 6.18 -6.71
N LEU A 4 2.22 5.38 -5.76
CA LEU A 4 2.52 5.59 -4.36
C LEU A 4 3.52 4.52 -3.91
N MET A 5 4.64 4.96 -3.39
CA MET A 5 5.65 4.09 -2.80
C MET A 5 5.67 4.32 -1.31
N VAL A 6 5.53 3.26 -0.53
CA VAL A 6 5.46 3.36 0.94
C VAL A 6 6.43 2.36 1.54
N SER A 7 7.20 2.80 2.53
CA SER A 7 8.04 1.91 3.33
C SER A 7 7.56 1.97 4.78
N ILE A 8 7.31 0.80 5.37
CA ILE A 8 6.76 0.68 6.71
C ILE A 8 7.61 -0.27 7.52
N ARG A 9 8.07 0.20 8.68
CA ARG A 9 8.78 -0.66 9.64
C ARG A 9 7.79 -1.19 10.66
N ILE A 10 7.78 -2.51 10.82
CA ILE A 10 6.90 -3.22 11.75
C ILE A 10 7.64 -3.41 13.07
N LYS A 11 6.95 -3.18 14.18
CA LYS A 11 7.52 -3.46 15.51
C LYS A 11 7.83 -4.94 15.66
N GLU A 12 8.92 -5.22 16.34
CA GLU A 12 9.32 -6.60 16.67
C GLU A 12 8.17 -7.35 17.32
N GLY A 13 7.91 -8.57 16.83
CA GLY A 13 6.86 -9.43 17.37
C GLY A 13 5.46 -9.21 16.82
N HIS A 14 5.26 -8.21 15.93
CA HIS A 14 3.94 -7.88 15.40
C HIS A 14 3.78 -8.16 13.90
N LYS A 15 4.75 -8.85 13.30
CA LYS A 15 4.75 -9.06 11.84
C LYS A 15 3.56 -9.85 11.35
N ASP A 16 3.20 -10.95 12.01
CA ASP A 16 2.12 -11.82 11.52
C ASP A 16 0.78 -11.10 11.53
N GLU A 17 0.45 -10.41 12.62
CA GLU A 17 -0.79 -9.63 12.73
C GLU A 17 -0.81 -8.48 11.73
N PHE A 18 0.33 -7.78 11.59
CA PHE A 18 0.45 -6.68 10.63
C PHE A 18 0.20 -7.19 9.20
N MET A 19 0.85 -8.30 8.83
CA MET A 19 0.73 -8.82 7.47
C MET A 19 -0.68 -9.33 7.17
N GLU A 20 -1.37 -9.89 8.13
CA GLU A 20 -2.77 -10.31 7.95
C GLU A 20 -3.64 -9.11 7.56
N GLU A 21 -3.52 -8.00 8.29
CA GLU A 21 -4.28 -6.78 7.99
C GLU A 21 -3.81 -6.11 6.69
N MET A 22 -2.52 -6.13 6.44
CA MET A 22 -1.96 -5.55 5.21
C MET A 22 -2.47 -6.27 3.96
N LEU A 23 -2.51 -7.59 4.00
CA LEU A 23 -3.04 -8.37 2.88
C LEU A 23 -4.52 -8.13 2.68
N GLY A 24 -5.28 -7.90 3.75
CA GLY A 24 -6.69 -7.51 3.65
C GLY A 24 -6.88 -6.23 2.85
N ASP A 25 -6.07 -5.21 3.12
CA ASP A 25 -6.10 -3.95 2.38
C ASP A 25 -5.68 -4.16 0.91
N ALA A 26 -4.57 -4.84 0.68
CA ALA A 26 -4.05 -5.06 -0.66
C ALA A 26 -5.02 -5.87 -1.53
N ILE A 27 -5.59 -6.94 -1.00
CA ILE A 27 -6.55 -7.78 -1.72
C ILE A 27 -7.83 -6.99 -2.01
N GLY A 28 -8.35 -6.24 -1.03
CA GLY A 28 -9.53 -5.41 -1.21
C GLY A 28 -9.32 -4.33 -2.27
N SER A 29 -8.14 -3.70 -2.26
CA SER A 29 -7.80 -2.66 -3.24
C SER A 29 -7.77 -3.22 -4.66
N ASN A 30 -7.11 -4.36 -4.85
CA ASN A 30 -7.00 -4.99 -6.17
C ASN A 30 -8.35 -5.54 -6.68
N ARG A 31 -9.20 -5.99 -5.77
CA ARG A 31 -10.48 -6.60 -6.13
C ARG A 31 -11.60 -5.59 -6.33
N ASP A 32 -11.70 -4.61 -5.41
CA ASP A 32 -12.91 -3.79 -5.29
C ASP A 32 -12.76 -2.36 -5.79
N GLU A 33 -11.54 -1.88 -6.05
CA GLU A 33 -11.31 -0.49 -6.48
C GLU A 33 -10.98 -0.43 -7.97
N PRO A 34 -11.91 0.08 -8.80
CA PRO A 34 -11.66 0.16 -10.27
C PRO A 34 -10.45 1.02 -10.62
N GLY A 35 -10.16 2.03 -9.81
CA GLY A 35 -9.05 2.95 -10.03
C GLY A 35 -7.73 2.48 -9.46
N CYS A 36 -7.68 1.37 -8.72
CA CYS A 36 -6.45 0.77 -8.25
C CYS A 36 -5.97 -0.23 -9.29
N LEU A 37 -4.89 0.12 -9.99
CA LEU A 37 -4.38 -0.69 -11.09
C LEU A 37 -3.36 -1.72 -10.62
N ARG A 38 -2.74 -1.48 -9.49
CA ARG A 38 -1.76 -2.38 -8.90
C ARG A 38 -1.59 -2.05 -7.41
N PHE A 39 -1.44 -3.08 -6.60
CA PHE A 39 -1.11 -2.93 -5.20
C PHE A 39 -0.24 -4.12 -4.80
N ASP A 40 1.06 -3.88 -4.66
CA ASP A 40 2.03 -4.91 -4.30
C ASP A 40 2.48 -4.73 -2.87
N VAL A 41 2.61 -5.84 -2.16
CA VAL A 41 3.21 -5.88 -0.82
C VAL A 41 4.53 -6.61 -0.94
N LEU A 42 5.62 -5.92 -0.64
CA LEU A 42 6.98 -6.42 -0.83
C LEU A 42 7.69 -6.48 0.52
N GLN A 43 8.42 -7.56 0.75
CA GLN A 43 9.26 -7.69 1.93
C GLN A 43 10.70 -7.36 1.56
N ASP A 44 11.34 -6.53 2.39
CA ASP A 44 12.76 -6.22 2.22
C ASP A 44 13.58 -7.49 2.36
N THR A 45 14.57 -7.69 1.49
CA THR A 45 15.36 -8.93 1.50
C THR A 45 16.34 -8.99 2.68
N GLU A 46 16.65 -7.86 3.30
CA GLU A 46 17.64 -7.77 4.39
C GLU A 46 17.00 -7.53 5.76
N ASP A 47 15.73 -7.16 5.81
CA ASP A 47 15.01 -6.87 7.04
C ASP A 47 13.58 -7.37 6.98
N ASP A 48 13.28 -8.43 7.71
CA ASP A 48 11.97 -9.07 7.72
C ASP A 48 10.87 -8.17 8.27
N ASN A 49 11.22 -7.14 9.03
CA ASN A 49 10.25 -6.21 9.62
C ASN A 49 10.10 -4.94 8.81
N LEU A 50 10.71 -4.86 7.62
CA LEU A 50 10.58 -3.74 6.72
C LEU A 50 9.84 -4.20 5.46
N ILE A 51 8.69 -3.57 5.20
CA ILE A 51 7.93 -3.84 3.99
C ILE A 51 7.82 -2.59 3.13
N HIS A 52 7.66 -2.82 1.84
CA HIS A 52 7.47 -1.76 0.86
C HIS A 52 6.16 -2.01 0.13
N LEU A 53 5.39 -0.96 -0.11
CA LEU A 53 4.18 -1.01 -0.90
C LEU A 53 4.43 -0.29 -2.22
N TYR A 54 3.99 -0.89 -3.31
CA TYR A 54 4.00 -0.28 -4.63
C TYR A 54 2.57 -0.26 -5.12
N GLU A 55 1.99 0.95 -5.18
CA GLU A 55 0.58 1.12 -5.48
C GLU A 55 0.43 2.01 -6.69
N VAL A 56 -0.42 1.63 -7.63
CA VAL A 56 -0.68 2.41 -8.84
C VAL A 56 -2.17 2.72 -8.92
N TYR A 57 -2.48 4.01 -9.03
CA TYR A 57 -3.85 4.50 -9.17
C TYR A 57 -4.00 5.22 -10.49
N LYS A 58 -5.17 5.11 -11.09
CA LYS A 58 -5.49 5.72 -12.37
C LYS A 58 -5.28 7.24 -12.34
N ASP A 59 -5.68 7.89 -11.25
CA ASP A 59 -5.62 9.34 -11.05
C ASP A 59 -5.67 9.67 -9.56
N GLU A 60 -5.60 10.97 -9.23
CA GLU A 60 -5.67 11.43 -7.84
C GLU A 60 -7.01 11.11 -7.19
N ALA A 61 -8.11 11.19 -7.95
CA ALA A 61 -9.43 10.85 -7.43
C ALA A 61 -9.51 9.39 -7.01
N SER A 62 -8.85 8.49 -7.73
CA SER A 62 -8.79 7.07 -7.40
C SER A 62 -7.98 6.82 -6.13
N LEU A 63 -6.87 7.55 -5.94
CA LEU A 63 -6.09 7.48 -4.70
C LEU A 63 -6.90 7.99 -3.52
N GLU A 64 -7.62 9.09 -3.69
CA GLU A 64 -8.47 9.62 -2.62
C GLU A 64 -9.60 8.65 -2.28
N ALA A 65 -10.21 8.02 -3.30
CA ALA A 65 -11.23 6.99 -3.08
C ALA A 65 -10.67 5.80 -2.29
N HIS A 66 -9.41 5.40 -2.56
CA HIS A 66 -8.74 4.35 -1.79
C HIS A 66 -8.67 4.72 -0.30
N ARG A 67 -8.33 5.97 0.00
CA ARG A 67 -8.20 6.44 1.39
C ARG A 67 -9.54 6.49 2.15
N GLN A 68 -10.66 6.39 1.44
CA GLN A 68 -12.01 6.31 2.02
C GLN A 68 -12.56 4.88 2.04
N ALA A 69 -11.87 3.93 1.42
CA ALA A 69 -12.36 2.56 1.30
C ALA A 69 -12.36 1.83 2.65
N PRO A 70 -13.37 0.98 2.91
CA PRO A 70 -13.46 0.26 4.19
C PRO A 70 -12.24 -0.59 4.50
N HIS A 71 -11.66 -1.25 3.50
CA HIS A 71 -10.48 -2.09 3.68
C HIS A 71 -9.24 -1.27 4.06
N TYR A 72 -9.09 -0.06 3.52
CA TYR A 72 -8.00 0.83 3.90
C TYR A 72 -8.17 1.33 5.34
N LEU A 73 -9.38 1.80 5.68
CA LEU A 73 -9.65 2.33 7.01
C LEU A 73 -9.47 1.27 8.09
N LYS A 74 -9.89 0.04 7.82
CA LYS A 74 -9.69 -1.08 8.74
C LYS A 74 -8.21 -1.34 8.98
N TRP A 75 -7.42 -1.41 7.89
CA TRP A 75 -5.98 -1.61 7.99
C TRP A 75 -5.31 -0.48 8.78
N ARG A 76 -5.62 0.76 8.41
CA ARG A 76 -5.03 1.94 9.06
C ARG A 76 -5.23 1.92 10.57
N ASP A 77 -6.44 1.62 11.01
CA ASP A 77 -6.75 1.63 12.44
C ASP A 77 -6.13 0.42 13.16
N ALA A 78 -6.11 -0.74 12.52
CA ALA A 78 -5.57 -1.96 13.12
C ALA A 78 -4.07 -1.89 13.37
N VAL A 79 -3.30 -1.31 12.44
CA VAL A 79 -1.84 -1.38 12.48
C VAL A 79 -1.15 -0.26 13.23
N GLN A 80 -1.90 0.72 13.76
CA GLN A 80 -1.30 1.89 14.40
C GLN A 80 -0.31 1.54 15.51
N GLY A 81 -0.64 0.57 16.35
CA GLY A 81 0.20 0.13 17.46
C GLY A 81 1.35 -0.80 17.04
N TRP A 82 1.36 -1.25 15.79
CA TRP A 82 2.34 -2.23 15.29
C TRP A 82 3.39 -1.65 14.38
N ARG A 83 3.32 -0.35 14.10
CA ARG A 83 4.33 0.35 13.29
C ARG A 83 5.39 0.95 14.19
N GLU A 84 6.63 0.91 13.73
CA GLU A 84 7.74 1.60 14.37
C GLU A 84 8.03 2.87 13.59
N GLY A 85 7.62 4.00 14.14
CA GLY A 85 7.71 5.29 13.47
C GLY A 85 6.66 5.49 12.39
N ASP A 86 6.77 6.60 11.67
CA ASP A 86 5.85 6.92 10.59
C ASP A 86 6.30 6.26 9.29
N PRO A 87 5.35 5.83 8.43
CA PRO A 87 5.71 5.34 7.10
C PRO A 87 6.40 6.42 6.28
N ILE A 88 7.35 6.01 5.45
CA ILE A 88 7.98 6.88 4.47
C ILE A 88 7.18 6.75 3.18
N ARG A 89 6.68 7.87 2.66
CA ARG A 89 5.82 7.90 1.47
C ARG A 89 6.40 8.79 0.39
N SER A 90 6.29 8.32 -0.85
CA SER A 90 6.60 9.11 -2.04
C SER A 90 5.44 8.99 -3.01
N VAL A 91 4.89 10.13 -3.41
CA VAL A 91 3.84 10.19 -4.43
C VAL A 91 4.49 10.58 -5.74
N CYS A 92 4.39 9.71 -6.73
CA CYS A 92 5.09 9.84 -7.99
C CYS A 92 4.11 9.80 -9.16
N THR A 93 4.59 10.21 -10.32
CA THR A 93 3.90 9.97 -11.57
C THR A 93 4.85 9.21 -12.49
N ASN A 94 4.29 8.33 -13.32
CA ASN A 94 5.11 7.53 -14.22
C ASN A 94 5.69 8.39 -15.36
N VAL A 95 6.98 8.24 -15.57
CA VAL A 95 7.67 8.84 -16.72
C VAL A 95 7.75 7.83 -17.86
N TYR A 96 8.11 6.59 -17.51
CA TYR A 96 8.19 5.45 -18.41
C TYR A 96 8.01 4.17 -17.59
N PRO A 97 7.30 3.17 -18.08
CA PRO A 97 6.48 3.20 -19.32
C PRO A 97 5.28 4.11 -19.18
N GLY A 98 4.66 4.47 -20.32
CA GLY A 98 3.47 5.31 -20.36
C GLY A 98 2.23 4.61 -19.83
N ASP A 99 1.16 5.37 -19.68
CA ASP A 99 -0.08 4.89 -19.03
C ASP A 99 -0.69 3.65 -19.70
N GLY A 100 -0.56 3.51 -20.99
CA GLY A 100 -1.09 2.37 -21.73
C GLY A 100 -0.39 1.04 -21.44
N SER A 101 0.70 1.05 -20.69
CA SER A 101 1.44 -0.16 -20.31
C SER A 101 0.90 -0.79 -19.02
N TRP A 102 0.00 -0.11 -18.33
CA TRP A 102 -0.70 -0.64 -17.17
C TRP A 102 -2.00 -1.29 -17.63
N ARG A 103 -2.32 -2.38 -17.06
CA ARG A 103 -3.52 -3.10 -17.42
C ARG A 103 -4.82 -2.38 -17.03
#